data_f40a108a138312012b1232fd1c9cdb72
#
_entry.id   f40a108a138312012b1232fd1c9cdb72
#
_cell.length_a   1.000
_cell.length_b   1.000
_cell.length_c   1.000
_cell.angle_alpha   90.00
_cell.angle_beta   90.00
_cell.angle_gamma   90.00
#
_symmetry.space_group_name_H-M   'P 1'
#
loop_
_entity.id
_entity.type
_entity.pdbx_description
1 polymer ?
#
loop_
_entity_poly.entity_id
_entity_poly.type
_entity_poly.pdbx_seq_one_letter_code
_entity_poly.pdbx_strand_id
1 'polypeptide(L)' 'DGILYPIEIKKSSHVTADMTSAFRILDEIPEKKRGMGAVVCMCPMPGMLRENVLQIPYWYI' A
#
# COMPACT_ATOMS: atom_id res chain seq x y z
N ASP A 1 11.22 -6.62 13.95
CA ASP A 1 11.10 -7.99 14.21
C ASP A 1 10.45 -8.80 13.11
N GLY A 2 10.67 -8.47 11.89
CA GLY A 2 10.34 -9.34 10.80
C GLY A 2 9.03 -9.05 10.09
N ILE A 3 8.34 -7.98 10.45
CA ILE A 3 7.12 -7.60 9.76
C ILE A 3 7.38 -6.33 8.96
N LEU A 4 7.06 -6.37 7.68
CA LEU A 4 7.23 -5.23 6.79
C LEU A 4 5.88 -4.56 6.56
N TYR A 5 5.86 -3.23 6.68
CA TYR A 5 4.65 -2.43 6.45
C TYR A 5 4.94 -1.50 5.28
N PRO A 6 4.73 -1.96 4.04
CA PRO A 6 5.12 -1.17 2.88
C PRO A 6 4.21 0.03 2.66
N ILE A 7 4.80 1.14 2.23
CA ILE A 7 4.06 2.35 1.91
C ILE A 7 4.50 2.81 0.53
N GLU A 8 3.52 3.00 -0.35
CA GLU A 8 3.77 3.49 -1.70
C GLU A 8 3.12 4.86 -1.82
N ILE A 9 3.83 5.81 -2.41
CA ILE A 9 3.30 7.16 -2.59
C ILE A 9 3.09 7.39 -4.09
N LYS A 10 1.85 7.71 -4.46
CA LYS A 10 1.47 7.92 -5.85
C LYS A 10 0.83 9.28 -6.01
N LYS A 11 1.23 10.01 -7.04
CA LYS A 11 0.64 11.31 -7.35
C LYS A 11 -0.56 11.12 -8.27
N SER A 12 -1.46 10.24 -7.87
CA SER A 12 -2.61 9.93 -8.68
C SER A 12 -3.86 10.07 -7.85
N SER A 13 -4.93 10.56 -8.47
CA SER A 13 -6.22 10.65 -7.80
C SER A 13 -6.99 9.35 -7.93
N HIS A 14 -6.52 8.44 -8.77
CA HIS A 14 -7.20 7.17 -8.99
C HIS A 14 -6.17 6.06 -8.93
N VAL A 15 -6.27 5.23 -7.90
CA VAL A 15 -5.32 4.16 -7.65
C VAL A 15 -6.01 2.83 -7.91
N THR A 16 -5.35 1.95 -8.65
CA THR A 16 -5.86 0.61 -8.93
C THR A 16 -4.99 -0.40 -8.21
N ALA A 17 -5.51 -1.62 -8.09
CA ALA A 17 -4.76 -2.69 -7.43
C ALA A 17 -3.45 -3.00 -8.15
N ASP A 18 -3.39 -2.78 -9.46
CA ASP A 18 -2.16 -3.02 -10.22
C ASP A 18 -1.01 -2.15 -9.75
N MET A 19 -1.33 -0.98 -9.18
CA MET A 19 -0.29 -0.07 -8.72
C MET A 19 0.41 -0.57 -7.47
N THR A 20 -0.07 -1.64 -6.87
CA THR A 20 0.55 -2.22 -5.69
C THR A 20 1.35 -3.47 -6.02
N SER A 21 1.64 -3.71 -7.29
CA SER A 21 2.34 -4.93 -7.68
C SER A 21 3.73 -5.05 -7.05
N ALA A 22 4.36 -3.92 -6.75
CA ALA A 22 5.68 -3.95 -6.10
C ALA A 22 5.61 -4.60 -4.72
N PHE A 23 4.44 -4.60 -4.08
CA PHE A 23 4.31 -5.21 -2.76
C PHE A 23 4.51 -6.72 -2.82
N ARG A 24 4.27 -7.33 -3.96
CA ARG A 24 4.47 -8.77 -4.10
C ARG A 24 5.92 -9.16 -3.92
N ILE A 25 6.83 -8.29 -4.33
CA ILE A 25 8.25 -8.56 -4.19
C ILE A 25 8.57 -8.72 -2.71
N LEU A 26 7.95 -7.89 -1.88
CA LEU A 26 8.18 -7.96 -0.45
C LEU A 26 7.60 -9.24 0.15
N ASP A 27 6.52 -9.75 -0.44
CA ASP A 27 5.91 -10.98 0.04
C ASP A 27 6.83 -12.19 -0.16
N GLU A 28 7.81 -12.07 -1.05
CA GLU A 28 8.69 -13.18 -1.38
C GLU A 28 10.01 -13.15 -0.61
N ILE A 29 10.17 -12.15 0.27
CA ILE A 29 11.39 -12.07 1.07
C ILE A 29 11.31 -13.12 2.17
N PRO A 30 12.28 -14.05 2.22
CA PRO A 30 12.25 -15.07 3.27
C PRO A 30 12.48 -14.46 4.64
N GLU A 31 11.91 -15.08 5.67
CA GLU A 31 12.08 -14.67 7.05
C GLU A 31 11.42 -13.35 7.40
N LYS A 32 10.65 -12.79 6.47
CA LYS A 32 9.90 -11.57 6.72
C LYS A 32 8.44 -11.80 6.39
N LYS A 33 7.57 -11.17 7.13
CA LYS A 33 6.14 -11.18 6.85
C LYS A 33 5.72 -9.78 6.49
N ARG A 34 4.77 -9.68 5.56
CA ARG A 34 4.25 -8.39 5.18
C ARG A 34 3.00 -8.09 5.99
N GLY A 35 3.01 -6.97 6.68
CA GLY A 35 1.82 -6.50 7.35
C GLY A 35 0.97 -5.67 6.41
N MET A 36 0.07 -4.88 6.98
CA MET A 36 -0.80 -4.01 6.21
C MET A 36 0.06 -3.04 5.41
N GLY A 37 -0.21 -2.95 4.11
CA GLY A 37 0.43 -1.95 3.27
C GLY A 37 -0.48 -0.76 3.07
N ALA A 38 0.08 0.31 2.53
CA ALA A 38 -0.68 1.51 2.27
C ALA A 38 -0.20 2.18 0.99
N VAL A 39 -1.16 2.74 0.23
CA VAL A 39 -0.85 3.61 -0.90
C VAL A 39 -1.36 4.99 -0.53
N VAL A 40 -0.42 5.94 -0.41
CA VAL A 40 -0.75 7.33 -0.16
C VAL A 40 -0.93 7.99 -1.52
N CYS A 41 -2.08 8.58 -1.74
CA CYS A 41 -2.45 9.09 -3.06
C CYS A 41 -3.18 10.42 -2.94
N MET A 42 -3.55 10.99 -4.07
CA MET A 42 -4.37 12.21 -4.11
C MET A 42 -5.83 11.84 -4.31
N CYS A 43 -6.22 10.70 -3.78
CA CYS A 43 -7.57 10.20 -3.86
C CYS A 43 -8.47 10.95 -2.88
N PRO A 44 -9.78 10.97 -3.14
CA PRO A 44 -10.68 11.77 -2.30
C PRO A 44 -11.03 11.13 -0.95
N MET A 45 -11.00 9.81 -0.86
CA MET A 45 -11.46 9.12 0.32
C MET A 45 -10.52 7.98 0.70
N PRO A 46 -10.39 7.68 2.00
CA PRO A 46 -9.68 6.48 2.40
C PRO A 46 -10.49 5.24 2.11
N GLY A 47 -9.82 4.11 2.03
CA GLY A 47 -10.53 2.85 1.80
C GLY A 47 -9.56 1.69 1.68
N MET A 48 -10.11 0.53 1.37
CA MET A 48 -9.31 -0.65 1.10
C MET A 48 -9.14 -0.78 -0.39
N LEU A 49 -7.89 -0.77 -0.85
CA LEU A 49 -7.62 -0.95 -2.26
C LEU A 49 -7.69 -2.42 -2.63
N ARG A 50 -7.19 -3.26 -1.75
CA ARG A 50 -7.27 -4.70 -1.86
C ARG A 50 -6.99 -5.25 -0.47
N GLU A 51 -7.04 -6.58 -0.33
CA GLU A 51 -6.76 -7.20 0.96
C GLU A 51 -5.37 -6.77 1.43
N ASN A 52 -5.29 -6.28 2.66
CA ASN A 52 -4.05 -5.85 3.29
C ASN A 52 -3.37 -4.67 2.62
N VAL A 53 -4.12 -3.86 1.86
CA VAL A 53 -3.58 -2.63 1.29
C VAL A 53 -4.61 -1.52 1.43
N LEU A 54 -4.26 -0.49 2.20
CA LEU A 54 -5.12 0.66 2.41
C LEU A 54 -4.82 1.72 1.35
N GLN A 55 -5.86 2.46 0.97
CA GLN A 55 -5.74 3.67 0.17
C GLN A 55 -5.92 4.85 1.11
N ILE A 56 -4.92 5.73 1.19
CA ILE A 56 -4.92 6.83 2.14
C ILE A 56 -4.70 8.14 1.41
N PRO A 57 -5.67 9.09 1.47
CA PRO A 57 -5.44 10.42 0.90
C PRO A 57 -4.24 11.08 1.58
N TYR A 58 -3.44 11.80 0.79
CA TYR A 58 -2.21 12.35 1.32
C TYR A 58 -2.47 13.37 2.45
N TRP A 59 -3.63 14.01 2.47
CA TRP A 59 -3.91 15.00 3.50
C TRP A 59 -4.26 14.38 4.84
N TYR A 60 -4.32 13.06 4.90
CA TYR A 60 -4.50 12.36 6.19
C TYR A 60 -3.19 12.24 6.95
N ILE A 61 -2.10 12.57 6.30
CA ILE A 61 -0.78 12.49 6.91
C ILE A 61 -0.34 13.90 7.32
#